data_07879031ff97983554c3c960a19d1884
#
_entry.id   07879031ff97983554c3c960a19d1884
#
_cell.length_a   1.000
_cell.length_b   1.000
_cell.length_c   1.000
_cell.angle_alpha   90.00
_cell.angle_beta   90.00
_cell.angle_gamma   90.00
#
_symmetry.space_group_name_H-M   'P 1'
#
loop_
_entity.id
_entity.type
_entity.pdbx_description
1 polymer ?
#
loop_
_entity_poly.entity_id
_entity_poly.type
_entity_poly.pdbx_seq_one_letter_code
_entity_poly.pdbx_strand_id
1 'polypeptide(L)'
;MLASLKQSVRRLRSQRYSLAATLLVVFTLSQNAAGQAAAETQFARVDLDGDGAARALQMAVVTYTSARLDGVEVDLIGAVHIGDLAYYEALNERFARYGALLYELVAPPDALPQPDAEEQSVISTTQRGLQSMLGLEFQLDHIDYAADNMIHADLSPDEFRDDMSARNESLYVYFWRAFYASMRDASRDPLGIRSWQMLSAMLTTDDTTAFRTMVAYEMTRIDQVNQFLDGGDNGSALIAGRNARAMDVLEAELAKGHRRIGIFYGVAHMPDFERRLAARFKLQMSRTEWVDAWLLGPQAE
;
A
#
# COMPACT_ATOMS: atom_id res chain seq x y z
N MET A 1 39.40 -0.27 23.78
CA MET A 1 38.37 0.75 23.53
C MET A 1 38.22 1.11 22.04
N LEU A 2 39.27 1.42 21.31
CA LEU A 2 39.23 1.77 19.89
C LEU A 2 38.81 0.64 18.93
N ALA A 3 39.05 -0.64 19.26
CA ALA A 3 38.64 -1.79 18.45
C ALA A 3 37.12 -2.03 18.50
N SER A 4 36.47 -1.80 19.64
CA SER A 4 35.03 -1.94 19.85
C SER A 4 34.22 -0.89 19.07
N LEU A 5 34.74 0.35 19.01
CA LEU A 5 34.09 1.42 18.22
C LEU A 5 34.15 1.13 16.70
N LYS A 6 35.28 0.61 16.20
CA LYS A 6 35.40 0.25 14.78
C LYS A 6 34.48 -0.92 14.39
N GLN A 7 34.21 -1.82 15.31
CA GLN A 7 33.33 -2.97 15.08
C GLN A 7 31.84 -2.54 15.09
N SER A 8 31.45 -1.60 15.95
CA SER A 8 30.10 -1.01 15.99
C SER A 8 29.81 -0.16 14.74
N VAL A 9 30.77 0.65 14.31
CA VAL A 9 30.63 1.46 13.08
C VAL A 9 30.56 0.57 11.83
N ARG A 10 31.29 -0.56 11.78
CA ARG A 10 31.18 -1.53 10.69
C ARG A 10 29.82 -2.24 10.68
N ARG A 11 29.24 -2.60 11.85
CA ARG A 11 27.91 -3.19 11.96
C ARG A 11 26.82 -2.21 11.51
N LEU A 12 26.88 -0.96 11.94
CA LEU A 12 25.93 0.08 11.52
C LEU A 12 26.01 0.36 10.00
N ARG A 13 27.22 0.37 9.42
CA ARG A 13 27.37 0.48 7.97
C ARG A 13 26.80 -0.75 7.23
N SER A 14 27.06 -1.97 7.69
CA SER A 14 26.54 -3.17 7.04
C SER A 14 25.01 -3.29 7.10
N GLN A 15 24.38 -2.84 8.19
CA GLN A 15 22.91 -2.76 8.28
C GLN A 15 22.32 -1.71 7.33
N ARG A 16 22.96 -0.54 7.19
CA ARG A 16 22.53 0.48 6.22
C ARG A 16 22.64 0.00 4.77
N TYR A 17 23.66 -0.76 4.42
CA TYR A 17 23.82 -1.34 3.07
C TYR A 17 22.81 -2.46 2.80
N SER A 18 22.42 -3.23 3.80
CA SER A 18 21.38 -4.26 3.65
C SER A 18 20.00 -3.65 3.44
N LEU A 19 19.64 -2.60 4.19
CA LEU A 19 18.40 -1.83 4.02
C LEU A 19 18.33 -1.14 2.66
N ALA A 20 19.44 -0.53 2.22
CA ALA A 20 19.53 0.11 0.91
C ALA A 20 19.38 -0.88 -0.24
N ALA A 21 19.93 -2.10 -0.12
CA ALA A 21 19.78 -3.14 -1.13
C ALA A 21 18.34 -3.67 -1.22
N THR A 22 17.62 -3.79 -0.10
CA THR A 22 16.21 -4.23 -0.07
C THR A 22 15.29 -3.14 -0.62
N LEU A 23 15.55 -1.87 -0.30
CA LEU A 23 14.84 -0.72 -0.89
C LEU A 23 15.07 -0.61 -2.40
N LEU A 24 16.30 -0.89 -2.87
CA LEU A 24 16.62 -0.86 -4.30
C LEU A 24 15.81 -1.88 -5.10
N VAL A 25 15.52 -3.04 -4.54
CA VAL A 25 14.71 -4.10 -5.19
C VAL A 25 13.25 -3.66 -5.39
N VAL A 26 12.69 -2.87 -4.48
CA VAL A 26 11.32 -2.33 -4.61
C VAL A 26 11.29 -1.17 -5.61
N PHE A 27 12.39 -0.45 -5.79
CA PHE A 27 12.45 0.82 -6.51
C PHE A 27 12.70 0.71 -8.02
N THR A 28 13.24 -0.40 -8.52
CA THR A 28 13.61 -0.52 -9.94
C THR A 28 12.47 -0.94 -10.86
N LEU A 29 11.23 -1.05 -10.37
CA LEU A 29 10.08 -1.58 -11.11
C LEU A 29 9.42 -0.62 -12.13
N SER A 30 9.95 0.59 -12.34
CA SER A 30 9.15 1.63 -12.98
C SER A 30 9.75 2.28 -14.23
N GLN A 31 9.64 1.70 -15.39
CA GLN A 31 9.57 2.43 -16.68
C GLN A 31 9.09 1.53 -17.83
N ASN A 32 7.84 1.56 -18.20
CA ASN A 32 7.28 1.63 -19.57
C ASN A 32 5.86 1.08 -19.66
N ALA A 33 4.92 1.94 -20.03
CA ALA A 33 3.90 1.64 -21.02
C ALA A 33 3.09 2.93 -21.31
N ALA A 34 3.41 3.61 -22.38
CA ALA A 34 2.49 4.56 -23.01
C ALA A 34 1.71 3.78 -24.08
N GLY A 35 0.58 3.21 -23.70
CA GLY A 35 -0.46 2.71 -24.57
C GLY A 35 -1.77 3.29 -24.07
N GLN A 36 -2.53 3.99 -24.93
CA GLN A 36 -3.84 4.56 -24.61
C GLN A 36 -4.81 3.42 -24.24
N ALA A 37 -4.92 3.12 -22.96
CA ALA A 37 -6.05 2.44 -22.35
C ALA A 37 -7.08 3.51 -21.92
N ALA A 38 -8.38 3.17 -21.87
CA ALA A 38 -9.38 4.01 -21.23
C ALA A 38 -8.85 4.46 -19.87
N ALA A 39 -9.08 5.74 -19.51
CA ALA A 39 -8.52 6.30 -18.28
C ALA A 39 -8.91 5.40 -17.11
N GLU A 40 -7.95 4.62 -16.63
CA GLU A 40 -8.12 3.77 -15.44
C GLU A 40 -8.31 4.66 -14.23
N THR A 41 -9.15 4.23 -13.31
CA THR A 41 -9.38 4.95 -12.05
C THR A 41 -8.08 5.06 -11.29
N GLN A 42 -7.65 6.29 -11.02
CA GLN A 42 -6.47 6.52 -10.19
C GLN A 42 -6.83 6.37 -8.71
N PHE A 43 -6.07 5.57 -7.97
CA PHE A 43 -6.24 5.37 -6.54
C PHE A 43 -5.15 6.05 -5.70
N ALA A 44 -4.06 6.49 -6.34
CA ALA A 44 -3.03 7.32 -5.74
C ALA A 44 -2.53 8.36 -6.74
N ARG A 45 -2.16 9.55 -6.27
CA ARG A 45 -1.54 10.59 -7.08
C ARG A 45 -0.59 11.45 -6.27
N VAL A 46 0.35 12.09 -6.95
CA VAL A 46 1.05 13.25 -6.39
C VAL A 46 0.28 14.50 -6.80
N ASP A 47 -0.18 15.23 -5.81
CA ASP A 47 -0.78 16.55 -5.98
C ASP A 47 0.31 17.61 -6.10
N LEU A 48 0.11 18.59 -6.98
CA LEU A 48 1.06 19.66 -7.25
C LEU A 48 0.50 20.98 -6.74
N ASP A 49 1.37 21.84 -6.24
CA ASP A 49 1.02 23.21 -5.89
C ASP A 49 0.86 24.12 -7.12
N GLY A 50 0.56 25.40 -6.90
CA GLY A 50 0.38 26.38 -7.97
C GLY A 50 1.62 26.63 -8.83
N ASP A 51 2.80 26.28 -8.35
CA ASP A 51 4.08 26.45 -9.03
C ASP A 51 4.53 25.13 -9.71
N GLY A 52 3.76 24.07 -9.56
CA GLY A 52 4.03 22.76 -10.14
C GLY A 52 4.96 21.88 -9.31
N ALA A 53 5.26 22.28 -8.06
CA ALA A 53 6.02 21.44 -7.14
C ALA A 53 5.13 20.40 -6.46
N ALA A 54 5.71 19.26 -6.08
CA ALA A 54 4.98 18.20 -5.38
C ALA A 54 4.56 18.66 -3.98
N ARG A 55 3.23 18.73 -3.74
CA ARG A 55 2.62 19.18 -2.48
C ARG A 55 2.33 18.04 -1.54
N ALA A 56 1.67 16.98 -2.07
CA ALA A 56 1.25 15.84 -1.27
C ALA A 56 1.15 14.55 -2.10
N LEU A 57 1.43 13.42 -1.48
CA LEU A 57 0.92 12.13 -1.93
C LEU A 57 -0.51 11.99 -1.44
N GLN A 58 -1.43 11.78 -2.36
CA GLN A 58 -2.86 11.64 -2.05
C GLN A 58 -3.35 10.22 -2.36
N MET A 59 -4.15 9.69 -1.44
CA MET A 59 -4.90 8.44 -1.62
C MET A 59 -6.35 8.76 -1.96
N ALA A 60 -6.92 7.99 -2.88
CA ALA A 60 -8.31 8.14 -3.26
C ALA A 60 -9.25 7.42 -2.29
N VAL A 61 -10.38 8.07 -2.02
CA VAL A 61 -11.61 7.43 -1.57
C VAL A 61 -12.59 7.50 -2.74
N VAL A 62 -12.89 6.34 -3.33
CA VAL A 62 -13.73 6.24 -4.52
C VAL A 62 -15.06 5.62 -4.15
N THR A 63 -16.15 6.38 -4.34
CA THR A 63 -17.51 5.94 -4.06
C THR A 63 -18.12 5.25 -5.27
N TYR A 64 -18.70 4.09 -5.03
CA TYR A 64 -19.41 3.29 -6.02
C TYR A 64 -20.89 3.16 -5.65
N THR A 65 -21.76 3.32 -6.63
CA THR A 65 -23.22 3.22 -6.49
C THR A 65 -23.83 2.36 -7.59
N SER A 66 -25.06 1.91 -7.42
CA SER A 66 -25.78 1.15 -8.44
C SER A 66 -27.27 1.49 -8.43
N ALA A 67 -27.85 1.68 -9.60
CA ALA A 67 -29.29 1.82 -9.74
C ALA A 67 -30.09 0.55 -9.34
N ARG A 68 -29.40 -0.59 -9.18
CA ARG A 68 -30.00 -1.88 -8.78
C ARG A 68 -30.01 -2.09 -7.27
N LEU A 69 -29.18 -1.36 -6.54
CA LEU A 69 -29.03 -1.44 -5.09
C LEU A 69 -29.33 -0.06 -4.51
N ASP A 70 -30.64 0.20 -4.33
CA ASP A 70 -31.12 1.51 -3.88
C ASP A 70 -30.52 1.92 -2.54
N GLY A 71 -29.98 3.14 -2.50
CA GLY A 71 -29.35 3.73 -1.33
C GLY A 71 -28.04 3.06 -0.88
N VAL A 72 -27.47 2.14 -1.67
CA VAL A 72 -26.15 1.53 -1.37
C VAL A 72 -25.04 2.40 -1.91
N GLU A 73 -24.10 2.74 -1.02
CA GLU A 73 -22.82 3.36 -1.33
C GLU A 73 -21.67 2.46 -0.80
N VAL A 74 -20.73 2.12 -1.66
CA VAL A 74 -19.51 1.41 -1.29
C VAL A 74 -18.32 2.28 -1.60
N ASP A 75 -17.54 2.63 -0.58
CA ASP A 75 -16.31 3.41 -0.73
C ASP A 75 -15.10 2.47 -0.75
N LEU A 76 -14.30 2.52 -1.82
CA LEU A 76 -12.95 1.96 -1.84
C LEU A 76 -11.99 2.98 -1.27
N ILE A 77 -11.30 2.63 -0.19
CA ILE A 77 -10.39 3.50 0.55
C ILE A 77 -8.99 2.93 0.45
N GLY A 78 -8.20 3.50 -0.46
CA GLY A 78 -6.81 3.09 -0.66
C GLY A 78 -5.94 3.46 0.54
N ALA A 79 -5.30 2.47 1.15
CA ALA A 79 -4.41 2.67 2.29
C ALA A 79 -2.94 2.70 1.88
N VAL A 80 -2.16 3.44 2.66
CA VAL A 80 -0.71 3.28 2.77
C VAL A 80 -0.35 2.88 4.20
N HIS A 81 0.64 1.98 4.36
CA HIS A 81 1.01 1.47 5.67
C HIS A 81 1.77 2.46 6.54
N ILE A 82 2.37 3.48 5.92
CA ILE A 82 3.06 4.58 6.58
C ILE A 82 2.53 5.89 6.01
N GLY A 83 2.20 6.85 6.88
CA GLY A 83 1.59 8.12 6.50
C GLY A 83 1.79 9.19 7.55
N ASP A 84 1.40 10.42 7.23
CA ASP A 84 1.37 11.49 8.24
C ASP A 84 0.25 11.21 9.25
N LEU A 85 0.44 11.59 10.52
CA LEU A 85 -0.55 11.37 11.59
C LEU A 85 -1.94 11.93 11.20
N ALA A 86 -1.98 13.12 10.63
CA ALA A 86 -3.21 13.77 10.19
C ALA A 86 -4.01 12.94 9.16
N TYR A 87 -3.32 12.13 8.34
CA TYR A 87 -3.97 11.20 7.42
C TYR A 87 -4.79 10.14 8.16
N TYR A 88 -4.21 9.51 9.18
CA TYR A 88 -4.90 8.47 9.96
C TYR A 88 -6.01 9.05 10.83
N GLU A 89 -5.83 10.25 11.36
CA GLU A 89 -6.89 10.99 12.07
C GLU A 89 -8.08 11.26 11.15
N ALA A 90 -7.85 11.77 9.94
CA ALA A 90 -8.89 12.00 8.95
C ALA A 90 -9.58 10.70 8.50
N LEU A 91 -8.85 9.59 8.43
CA LEU A 91 -9.44 8.28 8.15
C LEU A 91 -10.34 7.81 9.30
N ASN A 92 -9.92 7.89 10.56
CA ASN A 92 -10.74 7.49 11.71
C ASN A 92 -12.04 8.30 11.78
N GLU A 93 -12.00 9.61 11.53
CA GLU A 93 -13.22 10.44 11.44
C GLU A 93 -14.15 9.99 10.30
N ARG A 94 -13.59 9.60 9.17
CA ARG A 94 -14.35 9.05 8.04
C ARG A 94 -14.94 7.68 8.38
N PHE A 95 -14.18 6.82 9.02
CA PHE A 95 -14.56 5.45 9.37
C PHE A 95 -15.80 5.39 10.27
N ALA A 96 -15.94 6.34 11.17
CA ALA A 96 -17.11 6.47 12.03
C ALA A 96 -18.44 6.70 11.27
N ARG A 97 -18.38 7.01 9.96
CA ARG A 97 -19.59 7.28 9.14
C ARG A 97 -20.11 6.05 8.41
N TYR A 98 -19.39 4.93 8.43
CA TYR A 98 -19.79 3.69 7.78
C TYR A 98 -20.64 2.82 8.73
N GLY A 99 -21.66 2.16 8.17
CA GLY A 99 -22.38 1.13 8.89
C GLY A 99 -21.58 -0.16 9.05
N ALA A 100 -20.66 -0.41 8.11
CA ALA A 100 -19.65 -1.46 8.18
C ALA A 100 -18.40 -0.98 7.44
N LEU A 101 -17.22 -1.24 8.01
CA LEU A 101 -15.93 -0.96 7.40
C LEU A 101 -15.11 -2.25 7.34
N LEU A 102 -14.96 -2.75 6.12
CA LEU A 102 -14.19 -3.95 5.83
C LEU A 102 -12.70 -3.59 5.80
N TYR A 103 -11.87 -4.32 6.56
CA TYR A 103 -10.44 -4.02 6.62
C TYR A 103 -9.56 -5.22 6.31
N GLU A 104 -8.35 -4.89 5.82
CA GLU A 104 -7.27 -5.80 5.46
C GLU A 104 -6.47 -6.22 6.69
N LEU A 105 -6.41 -7.52 6.96
CA LEU A 105 -5.48 -8.10 7.93
C LEU A 105 -5.41 -9.62 7.76
N VAL A 106 -4.26 -10.16 7.33
CA VAL A 106 -4.05 -11.61 7.34
C VAL A 106 -3.83 -12.08 8.76
N ALA A 107 -4.92 -12.43 9.43
CA ALA A 107 -4.94 -12.85 10.84
C ALA A 107 -6.13 -13.80 11.11
N PRO A 108 -6.15 -14.53 12.23
CA PRO A 108 -7.35 -15.21 12.68
C PRO A 108 -8.53 -14.22 12.80
N PRO A 109 -9.78 -14.64 12.51
CA PRO A 109 -10.95 -13.75 12.44
C PRO A 109 -11.20 -12.90 13.70
N ASP A 110 -10.81 -13.41 14.85
CA ASP A 110 -11.01 -12.74 16.16
C ASP A 110 -9.77 -11.97 16.63
N ALA A 111 -8.71 -11.92 15.82
CA ALA A 111 -7.50 -11.21 16.17
C ALA A 111 -7.65 -9.71 15.83
N LEU A 112 -7.39 -8.87 16.81
CA LEU A 112 -7.18 -7.45 16.58
C LEU A 112 -5.72 -7.20 16.21
N PRO A 113 -5.43 -6.24 15.32
CA PRO A 113 -4.07 -5.82 15.07
C PRO A 113 -3.38 -5.45 16.38
N GLN A 114 -2.19 -6.01 16.60
CA GLN A 114 -1.39 -5.68 17.76
C GLN A 114 -0.12 -4.99 17.25
N PRO A 115 0.13 -3.74 17.62
CA PRO A 115 1.32 -2.99 17.20
C PRO A 115 2.63 -3.73 17.50
N ASP A 116 2.67 -4.46 18.61
CA ASP A 116 3.87 -5.16 19.10
C ASP A 116 4.10 -6.56 18.47
N ALA A 117 3.07 -7.17 17.86
CA ALA A 117 3.16 -8.54 17.35
C ALA A 117 4.06 -8.67 16.10
N GLU A 118 4.26 -7.59 15.37
CA GLU A 118 5.11 -7.55 14.17
C GLU A 118 6.60 -7.30 14.46
N GLU A 119 7.01 -7.10 15.72
CA GLU A 119 8.40 -6.75 16.07
C GLU A 119 9.47 -7.71 15.55
N GLN A 120 9.11 -8.93 15.19
CA GLN A 120 10.07 -9.99 14.88
C GLN A 120 10.18 -10.33 13.38
N SER A 121 9.41 -9.69 12.48
CA SER A 121 9.51 -9.97 11.04
C SER A 121 10.51 -9.06 10.34
N VAL A 122 11.19 -9.59 9.30
CA VAL A 122 12.11 -8.80 8.45
C VAL A 122 11.35 -7.67 7.75
N ILE A 123 10.08 -7.87 7.45
CA ILE A 123 9.20 -6.89 6.80
C ILE A 123 8.96 -5.71 7.75
N SER A 124 8.61 -5.96 9.00
CA SER A 124 8.38 -4.91 10.01
C SER A 124 9.65 -4.08 10.30
N THR A 125 10.82 -4.72 10.35
CA THR A 125 12.09 -4.00 10.53
C THR A 125 12.37 -3.06 9.36
N THR A 126 12.06 -3.48 8.13
CA THR A 126 12.24 -2.66 6.92
C THR A 126 11.25 -1.48 6.91
N GLN A 127 9.99 -1.74 7.26
CA GLN A 127 8.94 -0.72 7.34
C GLN A 127 9.24 0.33 8.41
N ARG A 128 9.68 -0.06 9.61
CA ARG A 128 10.11 0.86 10.67
C ARG A 128 11.34 1.68 10.28
N GLY A 129 12.29 1.06 9.58
CA GLY A 129 13.44 1.79 9.03
C GLY A 129 13.00 2.87 8.04
N LEU A 130 12.06 2.56 7.16
CA LEU A 130 11.50 3.49 6.20
C LEU A 130 10.65 4.57 6.89
N GLN A 131 9.81 4.21 7.86
CA GLN A 131 9.04 5.12 8.71
C GLN A 131 9.96 6.16 9.35
N SER A 132 11.00 5.70 10.06
CA SER A 132 11.96 6.59 10.73
C SER A 132 12.72 7.49 9.77
N MET A 133 13.07 6.99 8.58
CA MET A 133 13.75 7.78 7.55
C MET A 133 12.86 8.83 6.90
N LEU A 134 11.56 8.53 6.78
CA LEU A 134 10.59 9.42 6.15
C LEU A 134 9.90 10.34 7.17
N GLY A 135 10.08 10.13 8.47
CA GLY A 135 9.38 10.87 9.51
C GLY A 135 7.86 10.67 9.43
N LEU A 136 7.41 9.45 9.13
CA LEU A 136 6.01 9.06 8.97
C LEU A 136 5.57 8.16 10.12
N GLU A 137 4.27 8.01 10.29
CA GLU A 137 3.63 7.16 11.29
C GLU A 137 3.19 5.82 10.68
N PHE A 138 3.01 4.80 11.51
CA PHE A 138 2.61 3.47 11.08
C PHE A 138 1.09 3.28 11.23
N GLN A 139 0.42 2.76 10.21
CA GLN A 139 -1.03 2.59 10.14
C GLN A 139 -1.61 1.86 11.36
N LEU A 140 -0.95 0.76 11.80
CA LEU A 140 -1.47 -0.07 12.89
C LEU A 140 -1.46 0.62 14.26
N ASP A 141 -0.64 1.67 14.42
CA ASP A 141 -0.54 2.43 15.68
C ASP A 141 -1.64 3.49 15.80
N HIS A 142 -2.26 3.89 14.67
CA HIS A 142 -3.14 5.07 14.62
C HIS A 142 -4.57 4.78 14.13
N ILE A 143 -4.84 3.64 13.51
CA ILE A 143 -6.20 3.24 13.13
C ILE A 143 -6.87 2.50 14.27
N ASP A 144 -8.10 2.92 14.61
CA ASP A 144 -8.93 2.26 15.63
C ASP A 144 -9.63 1.01 15.06
N TYR A 145 -8.92 -0.10 15.07
CA TYR A 145 -9.46 -1.40 14.64
C TYR A 145 -10.44 -2.03 15.64
N ALA A 146 -10.60 -1.45 16.85
CA ALA A 146 -11.53 -1.94 17.86
C ALA A 146 -12.93 -1.31 17.77
N ALA A 147 -13.15 -0.38 16.81
CA ALA A 147 -14.45 0.24 16.62
C ALA A 147 -15.51 -0.80 16.19
N ASP A 148 -16.75 -0.67 16.69
CA ASP A 148 -17.83 -1.64 16.51
C ASP A 148 -18.21 -1.93 15.06
N ASN A 149 -17.93 -1.00 14.14
CA ASN A 149 -18.21 -1.12 12.71
C ASN A 149 -17.05 -1.69 11.89
N MET A 150 -15.92 -2.00 12.52
CA MET A 150 -14.77 -2.64 11.87
C MET A 150 -15.04 -4.13 11.66
N ILE A 151 -14.99 -4.57 10.41
CA ILE A 151 -15.29 -5.95 10.01
C ILE A 151 -14.06 -6.56 9.36
N HIS A 152 -13.50 -7.59 9.98
CA HIS A 152 -12.39 -8.35 9.39
C HIS A 152 -12.84 -9.00 8.07
N ALA A 153 -12.17 -8.67 6.98
CA ALA A 153 -12.60 -9.08 5.64
C ALA A 153 -11.46 -9.71 4.82
N ASP A 154 -10.51 -10.34 5.48
CA ASP A 154 -9.33 -10.93 4.88
C ASP A 154 -9.22 -12.42 5.18
N LEU A 155 -8.22 -13.09 4.62
CA LEU A 155 -7.92 -14.48 4.85
C LEU A 155 -7.22 -14.67 6.21
N SER A 156 -7.52 -15.78 6.86
CA SER A 156 -6.67 -16.27 7.96
C SER A 156 -5.30 -16.71 7.40
N PRO A 157 -4.26 -16.83 8.25
CA PRO A 157 -2.94 -17.30 7.81
C PRO A 157 -2.96 -18.68 7.16
N ASP A 158 -3.85 -19.57 7.59
CA ASP A 158 -3.99 -20.91 7.00
C ASP A 158 -4.69 -20.85 5.65
N GLU A 159 -5.82 -20.11 5.53
CA GLU A 159 -6.50 -19.88 4.25
C GLU A 159 -5.57 -19.20 3.23
N PHE A 160 -4.76 -18.24 3.66
CA PHE A 160 -3.79 -17.56 2.80
C PHE A 160 -2.72 -18.53 2.29
N ARG A 161 -2.20 -19.40 3.17
CA ARG A 161 -1.22 -20.43 2.79
C ARG A 161 -1.81 -21.44 1.80
N ASP A 162 -3.06 -21.85 2.03
CA ASP A 162 -3.77 -22.77 1.17
C ASP A 162 -4.03 -22.15 -0.22
N ASP A 163 -4.44 -20.89 -0.29
CA ASP A 163 -4.63 -20.16 -1.56
C ASP A 163 -3.30 -20.00 -2.32
N MET A 164 -2.20 -19.66 -1.64
CA MET A 164 -0.86 -19.63 -2.23
C MET A 164 -0.48 -21.00 -2.81
N SER A 165 -0.74 -22.07 -2.06
CA SER A 165 -0.41 -23.44 -2.48
C SER A 165 -1.25 -23.86 -3.68
N ALA A 166 -2.54 -23.55 -3.69
CA ALA A 166 -3.45 -23.85 -4.80
C ALA A 166 -3.06 -23.13 -6.10
N ARG A 167 -2.42 -21.96 -6.00
CA ARG A 167 -1.91 -21.18 -7.14
C ARG A 167 -0.47 -21.53 -7.53
N ASN A 168 0.16 -22.49 -6.86
CA ASN A 168 1.60 -22.79 -6.96
C ASN A 168 2.48 -21.54 -6.72
N GLU A 169 2.08 -20.71 -5.79
CA GLU A 169 2.78 -19.50 -5.38
C GLU A 169 3.51 -19.71 -4.06
N SER A 170 4.57 -18.96 -3.84
CA SER A 170 5.31 -18.91 -2.59
C SER A 170 6.02 -17.58 -2.46
N LEU A 171 6.38 -17.20 -1.23
CA LEU A 171 7.22 -16.00 -1.00
C LEU A 171 8.54 -16.07 -1.77
N TYR A 172 9.06 -17.28 -2.01
CA TYR A 172 10.24 -17.51 -2.84
C TYR A 172 9.98 -17.14 -4.32
N VAL A 173 8.83 -17.49 -4.88
CA VAL A 173 8.44 -17.11 -6.25
C VAL A 173 8.31 -15.60 -6.37
N TYR A 174 7.69 -14.93 -5.40
CA TYR A 174 7.59 -13.46 -5.39
C TYR A 174 8.97 -12.80 -5.28
N PHE A 175 9.84 -13.32 -4.41
CA PHE A 175 11.21 -12.84 -4.31
C PHE A 175 11.95 -12.93 -5.65
N TRP A 176 11.86 -14.07 -6.34
CA TRP A 176 12.51 -14.24 -7.64
C TRP A 176 11.90 -13.40 -8.74
N ARG A 177 10.58 -13.22 -8.76
CA ARG A 177 9.91 -12.28 -9.69
C ARG A 177 10.43 -10.85 -9.46
N ALA A 178 10.50 -10.39 -8.21
CA ALA A 178 11.05 -9.09 -7.84
C ALA A 178 12.53 -8.95 -8.28
N PHE A 179 13.33 -9.97 -8.02
CA PHE A 179 14.73 -10.01 -8.41
C PHE A 179 14.92 -9.93 -9.93
N TYR A 180 14.20 -10.74 -10.71
CA TYR A 180 14.27 -10.68 -12.17
C TYR A 180 13.75 -9.36 -12.74
N ALA A 181 12.70 -8.79 -12.17
CA ALA A 181 12.20 -7.47 -12.55
C ALA A 181 13.27 -6.39 -12.30
N SER A 182 13.91 -6.42 -11.14
CA SER A 182 15.02 -5.54 -10.78
C SER A 182 16.21 -5.68 -11.75
N MET A 183 16.60 -6.90 -12.11
CA MET A 183 17.68 -7.12 -13.09
C MET A 183 17.32 -6.59 -14.48
N ARG A 184 16.08 -6.74 -14.90
CA ARG A 184 15.62 -6.22 -16.20
C ARG A 184 15.64 -4.70 -16.24
N ASP A 185 15.32 -4.03 -15.14
CA ASP A 185 15.41 -2.57 -15.02
C ASP A 185 16.85 -2.07 -14.86
N ALA A 186 17.72 -2.81 -14.18
CA ALA A 186 19.15 -2.50 -14.11
C ALA A 186 19.80 -2.44 -15.51
N SER A 187 19.28 -3.18 -16.49
CA SER A 187 19.72 -3.08 -17.89
C SER A 187 19.37 -1.73 -18.55
N ARG A 188 18.45 -0.95 -17.98
CA ARG A 188 18.01 0.37 -18.45
C ARG A 188 18.70 1.54 -17.74
N ASP A 189 19.35 1.28 -16.59
CA ASP A 189 20.26 2.21 -15.90
C ASP A 189 21.63 1.56 -15.68
N PRO A 190 22.37 1.26 -16.79
CA PRO A 190 23.60 0.46 -16.75
C PRO A 190 24.73 1.11 -15.96
N LEU A 191 24.64 2.39 -15.66
CA LEU A 191 25.62 3.11 -14.85
C LEU A 191 25.13 3.29 -13.40
N GLY A 192 23.91 2.88 -13.06
CA GLY A 192 23.34 3.01 -11.73
C GLY A 192 23.21 4.47 -11.23
N ILE A 193 23.23 5.43 -12.16
CA ILE A 193 23.30 6.87 -11.82
C ILE A 193 22.09 7.29 -11.00
N ARG A 194 20.89 6.82 -11.36
CA ARG A 194 19.66 7.08 -10.59
C ARG A 194 19.72 6.44 -9.22
N SER A 195 20.10 5.16 -9.17
CA SER A 195 20.27 4.41 -7.92
C SER A 195 21.33 5.04 -7.02
N TRP A 196 22.42 5.57 -7.61
CA TRP A 196 23.48 6.25 -6.89
C TRP A 196 23.07 7.63 -6.39
N GLN A 197 22.34 8.41 -7.19
CA GLN A 197 21.78 9.70 -6.78
C GLN A 197 20.79 9.52 -5.61
N MET A 198 19.96 8.49 -5.67
CA MET A 198 19.04 8.11 -4.60
C MET A 198 19.79 7.76 -3.31
N LEU A 199 20.80 6.89 -3.42
CA LEU A 199 21.62 6.48 -2.28
C LEU A 199 22.40 7.66 -1.70
N SER A 200 22.90 8.57 -2.54
CA SER A 200 23.61 9.76 -2.09
C SER A 200 22.68 10.76 -1.39
N ALA A 201 21.46 10.96 -1.89
CA ALA A 201 20.46 11.79 -1.22
C ALA A 201 20.10 11.24 0.16
N MET A 202 19.93 9.92 0.29
CA MET A 202 19.70 9.24 1.58
C MET A 202 20.85 9.41 2.59
N LEU A 203 22.07 9.61 2.11
CA LEU A 203 23.26 9.63 2.97
C LEU A 203 23.77 11.04 3.31
N THR A 204 23.31 12.06 2.58
CA THR A 204 23.93 13.40 2.61
C THR A 204 23.03 14.53 3.08
N THR A 205 21.71 14.32 3.20
CA THR A 205 20.76 15.35 3.62
C THR A 205 19.95 14.91 4.82
N ASP A 206 19.84 15.81 5.83
CA ASP A 206 18.81 15.69 6.89
C ASP A 206 17.41 16.04 6.34
N ASP A 207 17.34 16.55 5.11
CA ASP A 207 16.10 16.86 4.41
C ASP A 207 15.53 15.60 3.74
N THR A 208 14.47 15.05 4.33
CA THR A 208 13.76 13.88 3.85
C THR A 208 12.81 14.20 2.70
N THR A 209 12.57 15.46 2.37
CA THR A 209 11.55 15.93 1.40
C THR A 209 11.80 15.35 0.00
N ALA A 210 13.02 15.43 -0.49
CA ALA A 210 13.35 14.90 -1.82
C ALA A 210 13.16 13.39 -1.90
N PHE A 211 13.50 12.66 -0.84
CA PHE A 211 13.32 11.22 -0.75
C PHE A 211 11.84 10.84 -0.63
N ARG A 212 11.06 11.54 0.23
CA ARG A 212 9.60 11.39 0.33
C ARG A 212 8.93 11.60 -1.03
N THR A 213 9.31 12.67 -1.72
CA THR A 213 8.76 13.00 -3.04
C THR A 213 9.04 11.90 -4.07
N MET A 214 10.25 11.39 -4.10
CA MET A 214 10.63 10.33 -5.02
C MET A 214 9.84 9.05 -4.72
N VAL A 215 9.74 8.62 -3.46
CA VAL A 215 8.94 7.44 -3.06
C VAL A 215 7.48 7.66 -3.39
N ALA A 216 6.95 8.87 -3.16
CA ALA A 216 5.56 9.20 -3.49
C ALA A 216 5.25 9.00 -4.98
N TYR A 217 6.13 9.47 -5.88
CA TYR A 217 5.95 9.23 -7.32
C TYR A 217 5.97 7.74 -7.69
N GLU A 218 6.81 6.94 -7.05
CA GLU A 218 6.81 5.50 -7.28
C GLU A 218 5.53 4.83 -6.78
N MET A 219 4.99 5.27 -5.64
CA MET A 219 3.72 4.76 -5.12
C MET A 219 2.52 5.08 -6.00
N THR A 220 2.58 6.09 -6.86
CA THR A 220 1.48 6.36 -7.82
C THR A 220 1.43 5.38 -8.99
N ARG A 221 2.45 4.52 -9.14
CA ARG A 221 2.57 3.56 -10.26
C ARG A 221 2.00 2.19 -9.89
N ILE A 222 0.80 2.19 -9.32
CA ILE A 222 0.12 0.99 -8.81
C ILE A 222 -0.05 -0.07 -9.89
N ASP A 223 -0.32 0.33 -11.13
CA ASP A 223 -0.52 -0.60 -12.25
C ASP A 223 0.73 -1.44 -12.54
N GLN A 224 1.91 -0.87 -12.35
CA GLN A 224 3.17 -1.61 -12.52
C GLN A 224 3.42 -2.58 -11.37
N VAL A 225 3.07 -2.16 -10.14
CA VAL A 225 3.09 -3.03 -8.97
C VAL A 225 2.11 -4.19 -9.16
N ASN A 226 0.91 -3.92 -9.65
CA ASN A 226 -0.11 -4.93 -9.92
C ASN A 226 0.32 -5.91 -11.01
N GLN A 227 0.92 -5.45 -12.12
CA GLN A 227 1.48 -6.34 -13.16
C GLN A 227 2.54 -7.29 -12.60
N PHE A 228 3.28 -6.84 -11.59
CA PHE A 228 4.26 -7.66 -10.89
C PHE A 228 3.61 -8.66 -9.92
N LEU A 229 2.61 -8.19 -9.17
CA LEU A 229 1.85 -9.02 -8.21
C LEU A 229 0.78 -9.87 -8.89
N ASP A 230 0.43 -9.57 -10.14
CA ASP A 230 -0.59 -10.32 -10.88
C ASP A 230 -0.06 -11.72 -11.23
N GLY A 231 -0.70 -12.74 -10.67
CA GLY A 231 -0.36 -14.15 -10.88
C GLY A 231 -0.70 -14.67 -12.28
N GLY A 232 -0.91 -13.77 -13.27
CA GLY A 232 -1.40 -14.11 -14.61
C GLY A 232 -2.93 -14.27 -14.62
N ASP A 233 -3.46 -15.12 -15.52
CA ASP A 233 -4.91 -15.26 -15.77
C ASP A 233 -5.75 -15.60 -14.52
N ASN A 234 -5.15 -16.18 -13.49
CA ASN A 234 -5.83 -16.59 -12.24
C ASN A 234 -5.66 -15.57 -11.10
N GLY A 235 -4.93 -14.48 -11.31
CA GLY A 235 -4.56 -13.53 -10.25
C GLY A 235 -3.66 -14.17 -9.18
N SER A 236 -3.13 -13.37 -8.27
CA SER A 236 -2.25 -13.84 -7.18
C SER A 236 -3.00 -14.03 -5.86
N ALA A 237 -2.46 -14.87 -4.98
CA ALA A 237 -2.96 -15.01 -3.61
C ALA A 237 -2.84 -13.69 -2.83
N LEU A 238 -1.82 -12.87 -3.13
CA LEU A 238 -1.63 -11.56 -2.48
C LEU A 238 -2.78 -10.59 -2.75
N ILE A 239 -3.42 -10.66 -3.91
CA ILE A 239 -4.48 -9.73 -4.31
C ILE A 239 -5.80 -10.47 -4.51
N ALA A 240 -5.85 -11.44 -5.45
CA ALA A 240 -7.10 -11.99 -5.95
C ALA A 240 -7.86 -12.83 -4.91
N GLY A 241 -7.16 -13.66 -4.14
CA GLY A 241 -7.76 -14.49 -3.09
C GLY A 241 -8.33 -13.65 -1.96
N ARG A 242 -7.55 -12.69 -1.49
CA ARG A 242 -7.93 -11.78 -0.41
C ARG A 242 -9.08 -10.87 -0.82
N ASN A 243 -9.05 -10.32 -2.03
CA ASN A 243 -10.15 -9.52 -2.55
C ASN A 243 -11.43 -10.33 -2.73
N ALA A 244 -11.34 -11.60 -3.13
CA ALA A 244 -12.50 -12.49 -3.21
C ALA A 244 -13.17 -12.64 -1.83
N ARG A 245 -12.39 -12.87 -0.77
CA ARG A 245 -12.90 -12.93 0.61
C ARG A 245 -13.60 -11.63 1.00
N ALA A 246 -13.00 -10.48 0.74
CA ALA A 246 -13.61 -9.18 1.05
C ALA A 246 -14.95 -8.98 0.31
N MET A 247 -15.07 -9.47 -0.93
CA MET A 247 -16.35 -9.40 -1.67
C MET A 247 -17.42 -10.31 -1.06
N ASP A 248 -17.05 -11.46 -0.50
CA ASP A 248 -18.00 -12.34 0.20
C ASP A 248 -18.48 -11.69 1.51
N VAL A 249 -17.58 -11.02 2.24
CA VAL A 249 -17.95 -10.24 3.43
C VAL A 249 -18.82 -9.05 3.05
N LEU A 250 -18.51 -8.33 1.97
CA LEU A 250 -19.36 -7.23 1.47
C LEU A 250 -20.80 -7.71 1.19
N GLU A 251 -20.97 -8.86 0.53
CA GLU A 251 -22.29 -9.42 0.25
C GLU A 251 -23.05 -9.74 1.53
N ALA A 252 -22.36 -10.32 2.53
CA ALA A 252 -22.96 -10.60 3.84
C ALA A 252 -23.39 -9.32 4.56
N GLU A 253 -22.58 -8.26 4.53
CA GLU A 253 -22.92 -6.98 5.17
C GLU A 253 -24.10 -6.26 4.46
N LEU A 254 -24.16 -6.32 3.14
CA LEU A 254 -25.31 -5.85 2.37
C LEU A 254 -26.58 -6.62 2.72
N ALA A 255 -26.50 -7.94 2.92
CA ALA A 255 -27.62 -8.78 3.32
C ALA A 255 -28.12 -8.47 4.75
N LYS A 256 -27.24 -8.04 5.66
CA LYS A 256 -27.59 -7.53 7.00
C LYS A 256 -28.29 -6.16 6.94
N GLY A 257 -28.30 -5.51 5.80
CA GLY A 257 -28.99 -4.22 5.60
C GLY A 257 -28.08 -3.01 5.67
N HIS A 258 -26.76 -3.17 5.82
CA HIS A 258 -25.84 -2.04 5.72
C HIS A 258 -25.90 -1.43 4.32
N ARG A 259 -25.92 -0.09 4.23
CA ARG A 259 -26.04 0.64 2.97
C ARG A 259 -24.83 1.51 2.67
N ARG A 260 -24.13 1.96 3.71
CA ARG A 260 -22.90 2.73 3.58
C ARG A 260 -21.75 1.92 4.12
N ILE A 261 -20.95 1.34 3.21
CA ILE A 261 -19.89 0.39 3.51
C ILE A 261 -18.57 0.94 2.99
N GLY A 262 -17.53 0.90 3.83
CA GLY A 262 -16.17 1.17 3.42
C GLY A 262 -15.38 -0.13 3.22
N ILE A 263 -14.43 -0.13 2.28
CA ILE A 263 -13.44 -1.18 2.08
C ILE A 263 -12.07 -0.51 2.18
N PHE A 264 -11.40 -0.73 3.31
CA PHE A 264 -10.11 -0.16 3.66
C PHE A 264 -9.02 -1.20 3.48
N TYR A 265 -8.28 -1.08 2.39
CA TYR A 265 -7.27 -2.03 1.95
C TYR A 265 -6.08 -1.30 1.34
N GLY A 266 -4.92 -1.92 1.32
CA GLY A 266 -3.75 -1.40 0.62
C GLY A 266 -4.09 -1.01 -0.82
N VAL A 267 -3.57 0.12 -1.25
CA VAL A 267 -3.94 0.75 -2.54
C VAL A 267 -3.75 -0.18 -3.75
N ALA A 268 -2.84 -1.15 -3.68
CA ALA A 268 -2.62 -2.16 -4.72
C ALA A 268 -3.83 -3.09 -4.96
N HIS A 269 -4.73 -3.22 -3.99
CA HIS A 269 -5.95 -4.02 -4.10
C HIS A 269 -7.07 -3.34 -4.90
N MET A 270 -7.04 -1.99 -5.00
CA MET A 270 -8.14 -1.17 -5.48
C MET A 270 -8.56 -1.45 -6.93
N PRO A 271 -7.66 -1.61 -7.93
CA PRO A 271 -8.08 -1.91 -9.30
C PRO A 271 -8.82 -3.24 -9.43
N ASP A 272 -8.45 -4.26 -8.66
CA ASP A 272 -9.15 -5.54 -8.67
C ASP A 272 -10.50 -5.43 -7.95
N PHE A 273 -10.60 -4.69 -6.85
CA PHE A 273 -11.88 -4.40 -6.18
C PHE A 273 -12.85 -3.69 -7.12
N GLU A 274 -12.42 -2.66 -7.85
CA GLU A 274 -13.26 -1.95 -8.83
C GLU A 274 -13.86 -2.91 -9.85
N ARG A 275 -13.03 -3.79 -10.45
CA ARG A 275 -13.52 -4.80 -11.41
C ARG A 275 -14.57 -5.73 -10.78
N ARG A 276 -14.35 -6.17 -9.53
CA ARG A 276 -15.27 -7.08 -8.81
C ARG A 276 -16.57 -6.38 -8.42
N LEU A 277 -16.51 -5.13 -7.96
CA LEU A 277 -17.72 -4.33 -7.67
C LEU A 277 -18.58 -4.17 -8.91
N ALA A 278 -17.98 -3.85 -10.06
CA ALA A 278 -18.70 -3.75 -11.33
C ALA A 278 -19.25 -5.10 -11.80
N ALA A 279 -18.48 -6.18 -11.70
CA ALA A 279 -18.89 -7.50 -12.20
C ALA A 279 -19.97 -8.13 -11.32
N ARG A 280 -19.77 -8.17 -9.99
CA ARG A 280 -20.64 -8.90 -9.04
C ARG A 280 -21.86 -8.09 -8.59
N PHE A 281 -21.66 -6.80 -8.27
CA PHE A 281 -22.71 -5.96 -7.66
C PHE A 281 -23.28 -4.92 -8.63
N LYS A 282 -22.72 -4.79 -9.84
CA LYS A 282 -23.11 -3.75 -10.82
C LYS A 282 -22.98 -2.34 -10.27
N LEU A 283 -22.03 -2.17 -9.34
CA LEU A 283 -21.63 -0.88 -8.80
C LEU A 283 -20.73 -0.16 -9.81
N GLN A 284 -20.92 1.14 -9.95
CA GLN A 284 -20.13 2.00 -10.84
C GLN A 284 -19.61 3.19 -10.06
N MET A 285 -18.43 3.66 -10.42
CA MET A 285 -17.83 4.85 -9.82
C MET A 285 -18.77 6.05 -9.97
N SER A 286 -19.01 6.74 -8.87
CA SER A 286 -19.84 7.95 -8.82
C SER A 286 -19.06 9.18 -8.39
N ARG A 287 -18.08 9.04 -7.51
CA ARG A 287 -17.31 10.15 -6.94
C ARG A 287 -15.92 9.69 -6.53
N THR A 288 -14.95 10.58 -6.63
CA THR A 288 -13.60 10.42 -6.06
C THR A 288 -13.29 11.60 -5.15
N GLU A 289 -12.84 11.31 -3.94
CA GLU A 289 -12.27 12.26 -2.99
C GLU A 289 -10.80 11.93 -2.76
N TRP A 290 -9.97 12.95 -2.54
CA TRP A 290 -8.55 12.78 -2.31
C TRP A 290 -8.18 13.16 -0.89
N VAL A 291 -7.39 12.33 -0.23
CA VAL A 291 -6.91 12.54 1.13
C VAL A 291 -5.38 12.61 1.10
N ASP A 292 -4.82 13.66 1.68
CA ASP A 292 -3.37 13.83 1.78
C ASP A 292 -2.79 12.78 2.73
N ALA A 293 -2.03 11.84 2.18
CA ALA A 293 -1.38 10.79 2.97
C ALA A 293 0.01 11.21 3.44
N TRP A 294 0.76 11.93 2.60
CA TRP A 294 2.07 12.48 2.92
C TRP A 294 2.14 13.93 2.44
N LEU A 295 2.57 14.83 3.27
CA LEU A 295 2.97 16.16 2.85
C LEU A 295 4.41 16.10 2.30
N LEU A 296 4.61 16.66 1.10
CA LEU A 296 5.88 16.61 0.36
C LEU A 296 6.61 17.97 0.32
N GLY A 297 5.93 19.03 0.74
CA GLY A 297 6.53 20.37 0.89
C GLY A 297 7.22 20.56 2.25
N PRO A 298 7.89 21.70 2.45
CA PRO A 298 8.43 22.07 3.75
C PRO A 298 7.30 22.08 4.79
N GLN A 299 7.47 21.34 5.86
CA GLN A 299 6.56 21.41 7.01
C GLN A 299 6.74 22.78 7.63
N ALA A 300 5.66 23.56 7.77
CA ALA A 300 5.71 24.76 8.58
C ALA A 300 5.95 24.33 10.04
N GLU A 301 7.06 24.80 10.64
CA GLU A 301 7.36 24.62 12.07
C GLU A 301 6.31 25.24 12.97
#